data_39e09da628ac8e0057225de46d1419ad
#
_entry.id   39e09da628ac8e0057225de46d1419ad
#
_cell.length_a   1.000
_cell.length_b   1.000
_cell.length_c   1.000
_cell.angle_alpha   90.00
_cell.angle_beta   90.00
_cell.angle_gamma   90.00
#
_symmetry.space_group_name_H-M   'P 1'
#
loop_
_entity.id
_entity.type
_entity.pdbx_description
1 polymer ?
#
loop_
_entity_poly.entity_id
_entity_poly.type
_entity_poly.pdbx_seq_one_letter_code
_entity_poly.pdbx_strand_id
1 'polypeptide(L)'
;IYWGLALFESNFAEYAFKRMIIMTSEDIGLAEPNMPANIQALFQNFDFLRKKKDTKKKPERVVYMHAIMMLVRAKKSRVVDNALIYFHEKHKASTVRSHPIPEYTFDQHTYKGKRMGRGFRYFMEEGSKLENMGDVEGEEEYYEKAYSYIKLYDNKLF
;
A
#
# COMPACT_ATOMS: atom_id res chain seq x y z
N ILE A 1 -8.92 -24.91 -5.33
CA ILE A 1 -7.71 -25.75 -5.37
C ILE A 1 -7.62 -26.46 -6.72
N TYR A 2 -8.61 -27.29 -7.09
CA TYR A 2 -8.63 -28.07 -8.34
C TYR A 2 -8.32 -27.22 -9.58
N TRP A 3 -9.05 -26.15 -9.81
CA TRP A 3 -8.85 -25.25 -10.96
C TRP A 3 -7.47 -24.58 -10.97
N GLY A 4 -6.93 -24.25 -9.78
CA GLY A 4 -5.58 -23.73 -9.68
C GLY A 4 -4.53 -24.75 -10.16
N LEU A 5 -4.65 -25.99 -9.74
CA LEU A 5 -3.78 -27.07 -10.19
C LEU A 5 -3.91 -27.29 -11.71
N ALA A 6 -5.13 -27.28 -12.24
CA ALA A 6 -5.36 -27.41 -13.69
C ALA A 6 -4.67 -26.28 -14.48
N LEU A 7 -4.71 -25.03 -14.00
CA LEU A 7 -3.97 -23.93 -14.60
C LEU A 7 -2.45 -24.15 -14.59
N PHE A 8 -1.92 -24.66 -13.47
CA PHE A 8 -0.47 -24.97 -13.38
C PHE A 8 -0.06 -26.01 -14.42
N GLU A 9 -0.77 -27.13 -14.49
CA GLU A 9 -0.46 -28.22 -15.43
C GLU A 9 -0.66 -27.82 -16.90
N SER A 10 -1.52 -26.82 -17.16
CA SER A 10 -1.72 -26.22 -18.48
C SER A 10 -0.78 -25.06 -18.81
N ASN A 11 0.28 -24.86 -18.01
CA ASN A 11 1.25 -23.78 -18.16
C ASN A 11 0.70 -22.34 -18.00
N PHE A 12 -0.41 -22.17 -17.29
CA PHE A 12 -1.01 -20.87 -16.97
C PHE A 12 -0.71 -20.39 -15.53
N ALA A 13 0.33 -20.90 -14.90
CA ALA A 13 0.66 -20.55 -13.52
C ALA A 13 0.97 -19.06 -13.32
N GLU A 14 1.65 -18.40 -14.25
CA GLU A 14 1.90 -16.95 -14.19
C GLU A 14 0.61 -16.14 -14.28
N TYR A 15 -0.27 -16.53 -15.19
CA TYR A 15 -1.59 -15.91 -15.29
C TYR A 15 -2.38 -16.07 -13.99
N ALA A 16 -2.34 -17.26 -13.39
CA ALA A 16 -2.96 -17.51 -12.10
C ALA A 16 -2.37 -16.63 -11.00
N PHE A 17 -1.05 -16.47 -10.90
CA PHE A 17 -0.41 -15.57 -9.95
C PHE A 17 -0.85 -14.11 -10.16
N LYS A 18 -0.92 -13.65 -11.41
CA LYS A 18 -1.43 -12.31 -11.72
C LYS A 18 -2.85 -12.11 -11.19
N ARG A 19 -3.72 -13.11 -11.32
CA ARG A 19 -5.07 -13.08 -10.77
C ARG A 19 -5.06 -13.14 -9.23
N MET A 20 -4.23 -13.98 -8.64
CA MET A 20 -4.07 -14.09 -7.18
C MET A 20 -3.65 -12.76 -6.56
N ILE A 21 -2.71 -12.02 -7.18
CA ILE A 21 -2.29 -10.69 -6.72
C ILE A 21 -3.46 -9.70 -6.74
N ILE A 22 -4.28 -9.70 -7.79
CA ILE A 22 -5.48 -8.84 -7.85
C ILE A 22 -6.46 -9.22 -6.74
N MET A 23 -6.74 -10.51 -6.55
CA MET A 23 -7.65 -11.02 -5.53
C MET A 23 -7.23 -10.67 -4.10
N THR A 24 -5.91 -10.49 -3.84
CA THR A 24 -5.44 -10.06 -2.51
C THR A 24 -5.97 -8.69 -2.12
N SER A 25 -6.21 -7.80 -3.06
CA SER A 25 -6.76 -6.46 -2.82
C SER A 25 -8.27 -6.42 -3.02
N GLU A 26 -8.79 -7.11 -4.04
CA GLU A 26 -10.20 -7.10 -4.43
C GLU A 26 -11.08 -7.88 -3.45
N ASP A 27 -10.68 -9.12 -3.08
CA ASP A 27 -11.50 -10.05 -2.32
C ASP A 27 -11.07 -10.25 -0.86
N ILE A 28 -9.85 -9.85 -0.51
CA ILE A 28 -9.27 -10.01 0.84
C ILE A 28 -9.05 -8.63 1.48
N GLY A 29 -8.31 -7.75 0.80
CA GLY A 29 -8.12 -6.37 1.18
C GLY A 29 -7.68 -6.20 2.64
N LEU A 30 -8.42 -5.38 3.37
CA LEU A 30 -8.12 -5.05 4.77
C LEU A 30 -8.43 -6.17 5.77
N ALA A 31 -9.10 -7.26 5.35
CA ALA A 31 -9.31 -8.40 6.25
C ALA A 31 -8.01 -9.14 6.60
N GLU A 32 -7.02 -9.12 5.68
CA GLU A 32 -5.66 -9.61 5.91
C GLU A 32 -4.65 -8.70 5.18
N PRO A 33 -4.25 -7.57 5.78
CA PRO A 33 -3.48 -6.52 5.10
C PRO A 33 -2.12 -6.96 4.54
N ASN A 34 -1.53 -8.01 5.10
CA ASN A 34 -0.24 -8.54 4.66
C ASN A 34 -0.35 -9.52 3.47
N MET A 35 -1.56 -9.89 3.05
CA MET A 35 -1.75 -10.88 2.00
C MET A 35 -1.09 -10.50 0.67
N PRO A 36 -1.14 -9.24 0.19
CA PRO A 36 -0.45 -8.85 -1.03
C PRO A 36 1.06 -9.11 -0.99
N ALA A 37 1.73 -8.77 0.13
CA ALA A 37 3.16 -8.99 0.31
C ALA A 37 3.49 -10.50 0.34
N ASN A 38 2.67 -11.30 1.01
CA ASN A 38 2.85 -12.75 1.11
C ASN A 38 2.73 -13.42 -0.27
N ILE A 39 1.70 -13.07 -1.04
CA ILE A 39 1.52 -13.64 -2.40
C ILE A 39 2.61 -13.16 -3.34
N GLN A 40 3.08 -11.91 -3.22
CA GLN A 40 4.21 -11.42 -3.99
C GLN A 40 5.51 -12.17 -3.67
N ALA A 41 5.80 -12.46 -2.41
CA ALA A 41 6.96 -13.25 -2.00
C ALA A 41 6.89 -14.68 -2.54
N LEU A 42 5.71 -15.31 -2.50
CA LEU A 42 5.50 -16.63 -3.10
C LEU A 42 5.66 -16.62 -4.62
N PHE A 43 5.22 -15.57 -5.30
CA PHE A 43 5.44 -15.42 -6.73
C PHE A 43 6.94 -15.33 -7.06
N GLN A 44 7.73 -14.54 -6.30
CA GLN A 44 9.17 -14.44 -6.48
C GLN A 44 9.87 -15.78 -6.27
N ASN A 45 9.51 -16.53 -5.23
CA ASN A 45 10.02 -17.87 -4.97
C ASN A 45 9.66 -18.86 -6.08
N PHE A 46 8.43 -18.82 -6.58
CA PHE A 46 7.97 -19.59 -7.71
C PHE A 46 8.82 -19.32 -8.96
N ASP A 47 9.01 -18.05 -9.32
CA ASP A 47 9.78 -17.65 -10.50
C ASP A 47 11.26 -18.04 -10.38
N PHE A 48 11.84 -17.88 -9.19
CA PHE A 48 13.22 -18.32 -8.91
C PHE A 48 13.41 -19.82 -9.11
N LEU A 49 12.50 -20.63 -8.55
CA LEU A 49 12.57 -22.11 -8.67
C LEU A 49 12.36 -22.57 -10.09
N ARG A 50 11.40 -21.98 -10.81
CA ARG A 50 11.10 -22.32 -12.20
C ARG A 50 12.26 -22.05 -13.16
N LYS A 51 13.03 -20.98 -12.92
CA LYS A 51 14.21 -20.64 -13.71
C LYS A 51 15.39 -21.60 -13.53
N LYS A 52 15.43 -22.33 -12.41
CA LYS A 52 16.39 -23.40 -12.19
C LYS A 52 15.94 -24.64 -12.97
N LYS A 53 16.65 -24.95 -14.08
CA LYS A 53 16.30 -26.02 -15.03
C LYS A 53 16.38 -27.46 -14.48
N ASP A 54 16.20 -27.71 -13.20
CA ASP A 54 16.05 -29.07 -12.67
C ASP A 54 14.60 -29.53 -12.87
N THR A 55 14.36 -30.11 -14.02
CA THR A 55 13.02 -30.24 -14.62
C THR A 55 12.22 -31.45 -14.16
N LYS A 56 12.80 -32.40 -13.43
CA LYS A 56 12.08 -33.64 -13.08
C LYS A 56 11.12 -33.49 -11.90
N LYS A 57 11.36 -32.57 -10.95
CA LYS A 57 10.61 -32.52 -9.68
C LYS A 57 9.64 -31.34 -9.57
N LYS A 58 9.71 -30.32 -10.46
CA LYS A 58 8.87 -29.11 -10.43
C LYS A 58 8.63 -28.56 -9.02
N PRO A 59 9.67 -28.16 -8.26
CA PRO A 59 9.55 -27.72 -6.86
C PRO A 59 8.68 -26.45 -6.74
N GLU A 60 8.59 -25.65 -7.79
CA GLU A 60 7.74 -24.47 -7.87
C GLU A 60 6.24 -24.78 -7.70
N ARG A 61 5.83 -26.05 -7.92
CA ARG A 61 4.45 -26.49 -7.72
C ARG A 61 4.00 -26.35 -6.26
N VAL A 62 4.88 -26.64 -5.30
CA VAL A 62 4.57 -26.50 -3.87
C VAL A 62 4.34 -25.04 -3.50
N VAL A 63 5.18 -24.13 -4.00
CA VAL A 63 5.05 -22.69 -3.77
C VAL A 63 3.76 -22.15 -4.40
N TYR A 64 3.45 -22.59 -5.59
CA TYR A 64 2.20 -22.24 -6.27
C TYR A 64 0.97 -22.71 -5.47
N MET A 65 0.99 -23.97 -5.00
CA MET A 65 -0.09 -24.51 -4.17
C MET A 65 -0.21 -23.76 -2.84
N HIS A 66 0.91 -23.37 -2.23
CA HIS A 66 0.91 -22.56 -1.00
C HIS A 66 0.15 -21.25 -1.21
N ALA A 67 0.42 -20.53 -2.29
CA ALA A 67 -0.29 -19.29 -2.61
C ALA A 67 -1.80 -19.50 -2.74
N ILE A 68 -2.23 -20.56 -3.45
CA ILE A 68 -3.65 -20.92 -3.56
C ILE A 68 -4.27 -21.21 -2.19
N MET A 69 -3.59 -21.99 -1.35
CA MET A 69 -4.11 -22.38 -0.03
C MET A 69 -4.23 -21.18 0.90
N MET A 70 -3.29 -20.24 0.85
CA MET A 70 -3.38 -18.98 1.60
C MET A 70 -4.64 -18.20 1.19
N LEU A 71 -4.86 -18.01 -0.11
CA LEU A 71 -6.04 -17.29 -0.59
C LEU A 71 -7.34 -18.01 -0.24
N VAL A 72 -7.39 -19.33 -0.33
CA VAL A 72 -8.60 -20.10 0.00
C VAL A 72 -8.97 -19.93 1.47
N ARG A 73 -7.99 -19.92 2.38
CA ARG A 73 -8.19 -19.85 3.83
C ARG A 73 -8.34 -18.43 4.37
N ALA A 74 -7.88 -17.42 3.62
CA ALA A 74 -7.93 -16.04 4.03
C ALA A 74 -9.36 -15.58 4.38
N LYS A 75 -9.46 -14.70 5.36
CA LYS A 75 -10.69 -13.93 5.58
C LYS A 75 -10.96 -13.05 4.36
N LYS A 76 -12.23 -12.86 4.03
CA LYS A 76 -12.63 -12.12 2.83
C LYS A 76 -13.25 -10.79 3.19
N SER A 77 -12.91 -9.76 2.40
CA SER A 77 -13.55 -8.46 2.47
C SER A 77 -13.42 -7.75 1.13
N ARG A 78 -14.51 -7.25 0.60
CA ARG A 78 -14.53 -6.45 -0.62
C ARG A 78 -14.60 -4.94 -0.34
N VAL A 79 -14.28 -4.51 0.87
CA VAL A 79 -14.37 -3.10 1.24
C VAL A 79 -13.51 -2.20 0.34
N VAL A 80 -12.33 -2.66 -0.05
CA VAL A 80 -11.42 -1.90 -0.94
C VAL A 80 -12.02 -1.77 -2.34
N ASP A 81 -12.51 -2.87 -2.92
CA ASP A 81 -13.14 -2.90 -4.23
C ASP A 81 -14.44 -2.06 -4.26
N ASN A 82 -15.29 -2.24 -3.25
CA ASN A 82 -16.52 -1.45 -3.12
C ASN A 82 -16.24 0.05 -2.94
N ALA A 83 -15.21 0.41 -2.19
CA ALA A 83 -14.79 1.81 -2.04
C ALA A 83 -14.28 2.38 -3.37
N LEU A 84 -13.46 1.62 -4.10
CA LEU A 84 -13.01 2.02 -5.44
C LEU A 84 -14.18 2.31 -6.38
N ILE A 85 -15.14 1.38 -6.47
CA ILE A 85 -16.34 1.54 -7.33
C ILE A 85 -17.14 2.77 -6.90
N TYR A 86 -17.42 2.91 -5.59
CA TYR A 86 -18.19 4.02 -5.06
C TYR A 86 -17.53 5.37 -5.39
N PHE A 87 -16.26 5.54 -5.08
CA PHE A 87 -15.57 6.80 -5.30
C PHE A 87 -15.31 7.08 -6.78
N HIS A 88 -15.08 6.06 -7.59
CA HIS A 88 -14.93 6.20 -9.03
C HIS A 88 -16.22 6.72 -9.69
N GLU A 89 -17.37 6.15 -9.32
CA GLU A 89 -18.66 6.57 -9.87
C GLU A 89 -19.11 7.93 -9.32
N LYS A 90 -18.92 8.17 -8.02
CA LYS A 90 -19.28 9.44 -7.38
C LYS A 90 -18.43 10.61 -7.86
N HIS A 91 -17.13 10.36 -8.10
CA HIS A 91 -16.15 11.37 -8.46
C HIS A 91 -15.55 11.09 -9.83
N LYS A 92 -16.37 11.25 -10.89
CA LYS A 92 -15.84 11.26 -12.26
C LYS A 92 -14.76 12.33 -12.37
N ALA A 93 -13.74 12.12 -13.21
CA ALA A 93 -12.53 12.95 -13.29
C ALA A 93 -12.80 14.48 -13.36
N SER A 94 -13.93 14.90 -13.92
CA SER A 94 -14.35 16.30 -13.94
C SER A 94 -14.73 16.84 -12.56
N THR A 95 -15.33 16.01 -11.69
CA THR A 95 -15.79 16.39 -10.35
C THR A 95 -14.62 16.41 -9.36
N VAL A 96 -13.67 15.45 -9.47
CA VAL A 96 -12.46 15.42 -8.62
C VAL A 96 -11.63 16.69 -8.79
N ARG A 97 -11.50 17.21 -10.02
CA ARG A 97 -10.73 18.43 -10.31
C ARG A 97 -11.37 19.71 -9.76
N SER A 98 -12.66 19.70 -9.45
CA SER A 98 -13.38 20.85 -8.89
C SER A 98 -13.41 20.87 -7.36
N HIS A 99 -12.95 19.82 -6.68
CA HIS A 99 -12.88 19.81 -5.22
C HIS A 99 -11.75 20.72 -4.74
N PRO A 100 -12.04 21.62 -3.79
CA PRO A 100 -11.02 22.48 -3.22
C PRO A 100 -9.98 21.62 -2.49
N ILE A 101 -8.72 21.88 -2.79
CA ILE A 101 -7.63 21.23 -2.08
C ILE A 101 -7.51 21.89 -0.70
N PRO A 102 -7.55 21.15 0.41
CA PRO A 102 -7.44 21.70 1.74
C PRO A 102 -6.16 22.52 1.92
N GLU A 103 -6.26 23.66 2.61
CA GLU A 103 -5.15 24.62 2.80
C GLU A 103 -3.92 23.98 3.47
N TYR A 104 -4.09 23.04 4.41
CA TYR A 104 -2.98 22.39 5.10
C TYR A 104 -2.08 21.54 4.18
N THR A 105 -2.56 21.14 2.98
CA THR A 105 -1.77 20.39 2.01
C THR A 105 -0.71 21.25 1.30
N PHE A 106 -0.83 22.57 1.37
CA PHE A 106 0.15 23.49 0.77
C PHE A 106 1.22 23.86 1.80
N ASP A 107 2.14 22.96 2.03
CA ASP A 107 3.27 23.08 2.94
C ASP A 107 4.60 23.36 2.21
N GLN A 108 5.74 23.25 2.92
CA GLN A 108 7.08 23.43 2.38
C GLN A 108 7.45 22.45 1.23
N HIS A 109 6.75 21.32 1.09
CA HIS A 109 7.04 20.32 0.06
C HIS A 109 6.38 20.67 -1.27
N THR A 110 5.40 21.58 -1.27
CA THR A 110 4.68 22.01 -2.46
C THR A 110 5.18 23.35 -2.99
N TYR A 111 5.14 23.54 -4.32
CA TYR A 111 5.50 24.84 -4.93
C TYR A 111 4.62 25.98 -4.42
N LYS A 112 3.30 25.74 -4.29
CA LYS A 112 2.35 26.75 -3.78
C LYS A 112 2.65 27.10 -2.31
N GLY A 113 2.90 26.11 -1.47
CA GLY A 113 3.24 26.31 -0.06
C GLY A 113 4.52 27.13 0.11
N LYS A 114 5.58 26.82 -0.67
CA LYS A 114 6.82 27.60 -0.68
C LYS A 114 6.56 29.05 -1.06
N ARG A 115 5.76 29.33 -2.09
CA ARG A 115 5.39 30.70 -2.48
C ARG A 115 4.56 31.43 -1.42
N MET A 116 3.84 30.69 -0.57
CA MET A 116 3.09 31.24 0.56
C MET A 116 3.98 31.47 1.80
N GLY A 117 5.28 31.20 1.72
CA GLY A 117 6.21 31.30 2.85
C GLY A 117 6.03 30.22 3.92
N ARG A 118 5.36 29.10 3.57
CA ARG A 118 5.13 28.00 4.50
C ARG A 118 6.36 27.12 4.57
N GLY A 119 7.13 27.28 5.65
CA GLY A 119 8.34 26.51 5.94
C GLY A 119 8.08 25.26 6.77
N PHE A 120 9.15 24.69 7.34
CA PHE A 120 9.11 23.47 8.12
C PHE A 120 8.24 23.59 9.38
N ARG A 121 8.19 24.75 9.99
CA ARG A 121 7.31 25.04 11.12
C ARG A 121 5.83 24.82 10.77
N TYR A 122 5.37 25.40 9.65
CA TYR A 122 4.00 25.20 9.19
C TYR A 122 3.70 23.71 8.93
N PHE A 123 4.68 22.98 8.36
CA PHE A 123 4.54 21.55 8.16
C PHE A 123 4.32 20.81 9.50
N MET A 124 5.12 21.10 10.51
CA MET A 124 4.97 20.48 11.84
C MET A 124 3.66 20.86 12.53
N GLU A 125 3.25 22.12 12.42
CA GLU A 125 2.06 22.62 13.14
C GLU A 125 0.74 22.27 12.43
N GLU A 126 0.73 22.16 11.09
CA GLU A 126 -0.49 21.99 10.32
C GLU A 126 -0.44 20.80 9.33
N GLY A 127 0.65 20.65 8.57
CA GLY A 127 0.73 19.67 7.48
C GLY A 127 0.94 18.23 7.93
N SER A 128 1.55 18.01 9.11
CA SER A 128 1.89 16.69 9.64
C SER A 128 0.98 16.21 10.78
N LYS A 129 -0.09 16.92 11.07
CA LYS A 129 -1.04 16.50 12.11
C LYS A 129 -1.67 15.15 11.79
N LEU A 130 -1.60 14.24 12.74
CA LEU A 130 -2.21 12.91 12.67
C LEU A 130 -3.40 12.84 13.62
N GLU A 131 -4.46 12.12 13.24
CA GLU A 131 -5.64 11.90 14.09
C GLU A 131 -5.33 11.07 15.34
N ASN A 132 -4.33 10.18 15.22
CA ASN A 132 -3.91 9.24 16.29
C ASN A 132 -2.52 9.57 16.83
N MET A 133 -2.12 10.83 16.82
CA MET A 133 -0.84 11.27 17.38
C MET A 133 -0.76 10.92 18.88
N GLY A 134 0.35 10.31 19.29
CA GLY A 134 0.56 9.88 20.67
C GLY A 134 0.21 8.41 20.95
N ASP A 135 -0.38 7.68 20.01
CA ASP A 135 -0.70 6.25 20.16
C ASP A 135 0.57 5.36 20.15
N VAL A 136 1.69 5.89 19.64
CA VAL A 136 2.97 5.18 19.59
C VAL A 136 3.90 5.74 20.66
N GLU A 137 4.51 4.84 21.45
CA GLU A 137 5.45 5.22 22.51
C GLU A 137 6.59 6.10 21.98
N GLY A 138 6.81 7.24 22.61
CA GLY A 138 7.85 8.21 22.25
C GLY A 138 7.46 9.21 21.15
N GLU A 139 6.33 9.06 20.48
CA GLU A 139 5.93 9.93 19.37
C GLU A 139 5.79 11.39 19.82
N GLU A 140 5.06 11.62 20.90
CA GLU A 140 4.84 12.96 21.47
C GLU A 140 6.15 13.56 22.01
N GLU A 141 6.94 12.76 22.72
CA GLU A 141 8.24 13.18 23.28
C GLU A 141 9.20 13.63 22.16
N TYR A 142 9.33 12.88 21.07
CA TYR A 142 10.19 13.25 19.96
C TYR A 142 9.63 14.40 19.14
N TYR A 143 8.31 14.52 19.01
CA TYR A 143 7.70 15.69 18.39
C TYR A 143 8.07 16.97 19.14
N GLU A 144 7.90 17.00 20.47
CA GLU A 144 8.24 18.15 21.30
C GLU A 144 9.73 18.52 21.23
N LYS A 145 10.60 17.52 21.28
CA LYS A 145 12.05 17.73 21.12
C LYS A 145 12.38 18.30 19.75
N ALA A 146 11.85 17.73 18.66
CA ALA A 146 12.06 18.22 17.30
C ALA A 146 11.56 19.66 17.15
N TYR A 147 10.36 19.94 17.63
CA TYR A 147 9.76 21.26 17.55
C TYR A 147 10.55 22.33 18.32
N SER A 148 11.15 21.98 19.45
CA SER A 148 12.02 22.90 20.21
C SER A 148 13.26 23.34 19.42
N TYR A 149 13.85 22.44 18.65
CA TYR A 149 14.98 22.79 17.77
C TYR A 149 14.56 23.69 16.61
N ILE A 150 13.39 23.50 16.05
CA ILE A 150 12.87 24.33 14.95
C ILE A 150 12.70 25.76 15.40
N LYS A 151 12.15 26.01 16.59
CA LYS A 151 12.03 27.35 17.17
C LYS A 151 13.37 28.09 17.29
N LEU A 152 14.47 27.35 17.54
CA LEU A 152 15.81 27.92 17.67
C LEU A 152 16.43 28.28 16.30
N TYR A 153 16.01 27.62 15.22
CA TYR A 153 16.59 27.76 13.88
C TYR A 153 15.73 28.55 12.89
N ASP A 154 14.46 28.81 13.20
CA ASP A 154 13.54 29.55 12.33
C ASP A 154 14.04 30.97 11.98
N ASN A 155 14.96 31.53 12.78
CA ASN A 155 15.64 32.80 12.53
C ASN A 155 16.95 32.69 11.71
N LYS A 156 17.35 31.47 11.28
CA LYS A 156 18.66 31.24 10.63
C LYS A 156 18.59 30.48 9.30
N LEU A 157 17.42 30.04 8.88
CA LEU A 157 17.26 29.13 7.70
C LEU A 157 16.69 29.83 6.46
N PHE A 158 16.58 31.18 6.48
CA PHE A 158 16.22 31.98 5.31
C PHE A 158 17.09 33.22 5.23
#